data_6cbc626acd5e79f7b2ac860c4666fef7
#
_entry.id   6cbc626acd5e79f7b2ac860c4666fef7
#
_cell.length_a   1.000
_cell.length_b   1.000
_cell.length_c   1.000
_cell.angle_alpha   90.00
_cell.angle_beta   90.00
_cell.angle_gamma   90.00
#
_symmetry.space_group_name_H-M   'P 1'
#
loop_
_entity.id
_entity.type
_entity.pdbx_description
1 polymer ?
#
loop_
_entity_poly.entity_id
_entity_poly.type
_entity_poly.pdbx_seq_one_letter_code
_entity_poly.pdbx_strand_id
1 'polypeptide(L)'
;RSLELGINHIETARGYGSSEMQLGWVLPKLDRSKLILQTKIAPMDAAKFRETFEKSMAYLKVDHVDLFAFHGVNTRELLDQVLEPGGCLSVVREYQKQGRIRSVGFSTHAPCDVITRACATGEFDYVNLHWYWINQFNWEAVREATRQDMGVFIISPSDKGGRLYDPPQRLVDLCAPLTPMAFNNLFCLSHPEIHTLSIGASRPTDFDAHVASLPHYDTAAEAIAPVLANLNARLTAFHGSDWMSTWQDGIPKDWEALPGGVHVLEILRLFTFGAPLDLTEWA
;
A
#
# COMPACT_ATOMS: atom_id res chain seq x y z
N ARG A 1 -10.75 -14.59 12.43
CA ARG A 1 -11.39 -14.66 11.10
C ARG A 1 -10.37 -14.65 9.96
N SER A 2 -9.43 -13.71 9.94
CA SER A 2 -8.42 -13.64 8.84
C SER A 2 -7.71 -14.98 8.64
N LEU A 3 -7.23 -15.60 9.73
CA LEU A 3 -6.54 -16.90 9.67
C LEU A 3 -7.46 -18.05 9.21
N GLU A 4 -8.73 -18.02 9.59
CA GLU A 4 -9.73 -19.00 9.12
C GLU A 4 -9.94 -18.92 7.61
N LEU A 5 -9.75 -17.73 7.02
CA LEU A 5 -9.83 -17.46 5.60
C LEU A 5 -8.50 -17.70 4.85
N GLY A 6 -7.45 -18.12 5.55
CA GLY A 6 -6.13 -18.36 4.97
C GLY A 6 -5.24 -17.10 4.88
N ILE A 7 -5.70 -15.95 5.37
CA ILE A 7 -4.89 -14.72 5.41
C ILE A 7 -3.91 -14.84 6.59
N ASN A 8 -2.64 -15.05 6.30
CA ASN A 8 -1.59 -15.29 7.31
C ASN A 8 -0.54 -14.17 7.42
N HIS A 9 -0.59 -13.15 6.56
CA HIS A 9 0.25 -11.96 6.68
C HIS A 9 -0.47 -10.95 7.60
N ILE A 10 0.15 -10.66 8.74
CA ILE A 10 -0.34 -9.72 9.76
C ILE A 10 0.58 -8.51 9.76
N GLU A 11 0.03 -7.35 9.41
CA GLU A 11 0.74 -6.09 9.35
C GLU A 11 0.31 -5.15 10.47
N THR A 12 1.28 -4.52 11.13
CA THR A 12 1.08 -3.47 12.13
C THR A 12 2.16 -2.39 12.00
N ALA A 13 2.18 -1.45 12.93
CA ALA A 13 3.25 -0.47 13.08
C ALA A 13 3.29 0.07 14.51
N ARG A 14 4.48 0.52 14.93
CA ARG A 14 4.67 1.21 16.21
C ARG A 14 3.78 2.44 16.34
N GLY A 15 3.54 3.13 15.23
CA GLY A 15 2.68 4.31 15.16
C GLY A 15 1.17 4.04 15.18
N TYR A 16 0.72 2.78 15.19
CA TYR A 16 -0.71 2.44 15.18
C TYR A 16 -1.29 2.29 16.61
N GLY A 17 -1.01 3.26 17.47
CA GLY A 17 -1.55 3.30 18.83
C GLY A 17 -1.23 2.04 19.65
N SER A 18 -2.26 1.31 20.04
CA SER A 18 -2.14 0.08 20.85
C SER A 18 -2.06 -1.21 20.03
N SER A 19 -1.99 -1.14 18.71
CA SER A 19 -2.09 -2.31 17.82
C SER A 19 -1.05 -3.41 18.14
N GLU A 20 0.23 -3.06 18.34
CA GLU A 20 1.26 -4.03 18.70
C GLU A 20 0.97 -4.73 20.05
N MET A 21 0.45 -4.00 21.05
CA MET A 21 0.06 -4.59 22.33
C MET A 21 -1.12 -5.54 22.18
N GLN A 22 -2.13 -5.16 21.39
CA GLN A 22 -3.30 -6.00 21.14
C GLN A 22 -2.92 -7.29 20.41
N LEU A 23 -2.05 -7.19 19.41
CA LEU A 23 -1.48 -8.36 18.75
C LEU A 23 -0.69 -9.23 19.73
N GLY A 24 0.07 -8.65 20.65
CA GLY A 24 0.81 -9.38 21.70
C GLY A 24 -0.09 -10.13 22.71
N TRP A 25 -1.40 -9.85 22.76
CA TRP A 25 -2.35 -10.67 23.53
C TRP A 25 -2.77 -11.94 22.78
N VAL A 26 -2.63 -11.95 21.47
CA VAL A 26 -3.12 -13.00 20.57
C VAL A 26 -1.98 -13.85 20.03
N LEU A 27 -0.90 -13.23 19.56
CA LEU A 27 0.23 -13.91 18.92
C LEU A 27 0.80 -15.12 19.70
N PRO A 28 0.97 -15.06 21.05
CA PRO A 28 1.45 -16.21 21.81
C PRO A 28 0.52 -17.44 21.81
N LYS A 29 -0.73 -17.27 21.36
CA LYS A 29 -1.73 -18.33 21.27
C LYS A 29 -1.81 -18.94 19.86
N LEU A 30 -1.07 -18.40 18.92
CA LEU A 30 -1.07 -18.78 17.52
C LEU A 30 0.22 -19.54 17.17
N ASP A 31 0.15 -20.38 16.15
CA ASP A 31 1.35 -21.01 15.59
C ASP A 31 2.15 -19.97 14.79
N ARG A 32 3.19 -19.42 15.43
CA ARG A 32 4.03 -18.36 14.84
C ARG A 32 4.68 -18.76 13.51
N SER A 33 4.95 -20.05 13.32
CA SER A 33 5.60 -20.56 12.10
C SER A 33 4.71 -20.46 10.86
N LYS A 34 3.41 -20.30 11.05
CA LYS A 34 2.42 -20.14 9.96
C LYS A 34 2.10 -18.69 9.63
N LEU A 35 2.70 -17.75 10.36
CA LEU A 35 2.43 -16.32 10.20
C LEU A 35 3.58 -15.59 9.54
N ILE A 36 3.25 -14.64 8.70
CA ILE A 36 4.15 -13.59 8.24
C ILE A 36 3.80 -12.35 9.06
N LEU A 37 4.68 -11.95 9.95
CA LEU A 37 4.47 -10.80 10.83
C LEU A 37 5.28 -9.60 10.37
N GLN A 38 4.60 -8.49 10.16
CA GLN A 38 5.20 -7.20 9.78
C GLN A 38 4.95 -6.15 10.84
N THR A 39 5.99 -5.39 11.22
CA THR A 39 5.85 -4.13 11.93
C THR A 39 6.68 -3.02 11.29
N LYS A 40 6.40 -1.76 11.66
CA LYS A 40 7.02 -0.57 11.09
C LYS A 40 7.37 0.42 12.17
N ILE A 41 8.53 1.08 12.01
CA ILE A 41 9.00 2.16 12.89
C ILE A 41 9.45 3.34 12.02
N ALA A 42 9.05 4.56 12.39
CA ALA A 42 9.49 5.76 11.69
C ALA A 42 11.00 5.96 11.80
N PRO A 43 11.67 6.53 10.78
CA PRO A 43 13.09 6.90 10.86
C PRO A 43 13.36 7.81 12.05
N MET A 44 14.45 7.56 12.77
CA MET A 44 14.93 8.35 13.90
C MET A 44 16.42 8.06 14.15
N ASP A 45 17.03 8.74 15.14
CA ASP A 45 18.41 8.43 15.52
C ASP A 45 18.59 6.96 15.96
N ALA A 46 19.78 6.42 15.76
CA ALA A 46 20.07 5.00 15.95
C ALA A 46 19.81 4.50 17.37
N ALA A 47 20.10 5.31 18.40
CA ALA A 47 19.92 4.90 19.80
C ALA A 47 18.43 4.78 20.15
N LYS A 48 17.65 5.81 19.80
CA LYS A 48 16.21 5.82 20.00
C LYS A 48 15.50 4.77 19.16
N PHE A 49 15.99 4.53 17.93
CA PHE A 49 15.48 3.49 17.07
C PHE A 49 15.63 2.10 17.72
N ARG A 50 16.79 1.81 18.27
CA ARG A 50 17.05 0.56 18.99
C ARG A 50 16.09 0.38 20.17
N GLU A 51 15.96 1.40 21.03
CA GLU A 51 15.01 1.37 22.15
C GLU A 51 13.56 1.12 21.66
N THR A 52 13.18 1.80 20.58
CA THR A 52 11.83 1.69 20.01
C THR A 52 11.58 0.30 19.43
N PHE A 53 12.56 -0.29 18.76
CA PHE A 53 12.45 -1.66 18.22
C PHE A 53 12.31 -2.68 19.37
N GLU A 54 13.12 -2.60 20.41
CA GLU A 54 13.01 -3.50 21.57
C GLU A 54 11.62 -3.38 22.23
N LYS A 55 11.08 -2.17 22.33
CA LYS A 55 9.73 -1.95 22.84
C LYS A 55 8.65 -2.54 21.94
N SER A 56 8.79 -2.46 20.62
CA SER A 56 7.87 -3.10 19.67
C SER A 56 7.89 -4.62 19.82
N MET A 57 9.06 -5.23 19.92
CA MET A 57 9.21 -6.68 20.12
C MET A 57 8.59 -7.13 21.46
N ALA A 58 8.79 -6.35 22.53
CA ALA A 58 8.19 -6.62 23.84
C ALA A 58 6.66 -6.51 23.81
N TYR A 59 6.10 -5.55 23.06
CA TYR A 59 4.65 -5.40 22.89
C TYR A 59 4.04 -6.54 22.08
N LEU A 60 4.68 -6.93 20.99
CA LEU A 60 4.26 -8.05 20.14
C LEU A 60 4.46 -9.42 20.83
N LYS A 61 5.36 -9.48 21.83
CA LYS A 61 5.77 -10.72 22.54
C LYS A 61 6.30 -11.78 21.57
N VAL A 62 7.19 -11.36 20.67
CA VAL A 62 7.84 -12.23 19.69
C VAL A 62 9.35 -11.98 19.70
N ASP A 63 10.12 -13.00 19.28
CA ASP A 63 11.58 -12.88 19.19
C ASP A 63 12.03 -12.26 17.86
N HIS A 64 11.22 -12.40 16.82
CA HIS A 64 11.52 -11.90 15.48
C HIS A 64 10.26 -11.48 14.74
N VAL A 65 10.46 -10.63 13.72
CA VAL A 65 9.47 -10.32 12.68
C VAL A 65 9.99 -10.79 11.32
N ASP A 66 9.06 -11.23 10.45
CA ASP A 66 9.43 -11.64 9.10
C ASP A 66 9.72 -10.42 8.24
N LEU A 67 8.92 -9.39 8.38
CA LEU A 67 8.99 -8.16 7.61
C LEU A 67 9.11 -6.96 8.55
N PHE A 68 10.12 -6.14 8.33
CA PHE A 68 10.29 -4.87 9.02
C PHE A 68 10.30 -3.73 8.01
N ALA A 69 9.55 -2.63 8.25
CA ALA A 69 9.60 -1.45 7.38
C ALA A 69 9.94 -0.17 8.13
N PHE A 70 10.71 0.70 7.49
CA PHE A 70 10.75 2.10 7.87
C PHE A 70 9.42 2.77 7.55
N HIS A 71 8.75 3.32 8.56
CA HIS A 71 7.40 3.83 8.44
C HIS A 71 7.40 5.28 7.97
N GLY A 72 6.81 5.52 6.80
CA GLY A 72 6.60 6.86 6.29
C GLY A 72 7.88 7.52 5.75
N VAL A 73 8.65 6.82 4.92
CA VAL A 73 9.76 7.42 4.18
C VAL A 73 9.17 8.28 3.06
N ASN A 74 8.69 9.48 3.44
CA ASN A 74 7.85 10.31 2.59
C ASN A 74 8.60 11.44 1.89
N THR A 75 9.84 11.74 2.29
CA THR A 75 10.67 12.79 1.71
C THR A 75 12.08 12.30 1.42
N ARG A 76 12.82 13.06 0.63
CA ARG A 76 14.22 12.77 0.34
C ARG A 76 15.08 12.81 1.60
N GLU A 77 14.81 13.75 2.50
CA GLU A 77 15.52 13.92 3.77
C GLU A 77 15.32 12.70 4.68
N LEU A 78 14.08 12.18 4.75
CA LEU A 78 13.81 10.96 5.52
C LEU A 78 14.49 9.73 4.91
N LEU A 79 14.56 9.63 3.58
CA LEU A 79 15.34 8.59 2.92
C LEU A 79 16.82 8.72 3.24
N ASP A 80 17.40 9.93 3.11
CA ASP A 80 18.80 10.20 3.41
C ASP A 80 19.12 9.88 4.89
N GLN A 81 18.20 10.22 5.82
CA GLN A 81 18.30 9.85 7.24
C GLN A 81 18.32 8.33 7.46
N VAL A 82 17.49 7.58 6.73
CA VAL A 82 17.50 6.11 6.81
C VAL A 82 18.83 5.54 6.34
N LEU A 83 19.38 6.09 5.27
CA LEU A 83 20.62 5.62 4.62
C LEU A 83 21.89 6.14 5.29
N GLU A 84 21.81 7.04 6.27
CA GLU A 84 22.95 7.63 6.94
C GLU A 84 23.85 6.54 7.54
N PRO A 85 25.18 6.57 7.30
CA PRO A 85 26.10 5.61 7.90
C PRO A 85 26.05 5.62 9.44
N GLY A 86 25.83 4.45 10.05
CA GLY A 86 25.64 4.33 11.50
C GLY A 86 24.25 4.73 12.00
N GLY A 87 23.33 5.11 11.09
CA GLY A 87 21.94 5.46 11.39
C GLY A 87 21.03 4.24 11.62
N CYS A 88 19.72 4.48 11.51
CA CYS A 88 18.72 3.45 11.85
C CYS A 88 18.78 2.22 10.92
N LEU A 89 19.17 2.35 9.65
CA LEU A 89 19.37 1.19 8.77
C LEU A 89 20.49 0.29 9.28
N SER A 90 21.59 0.86 9.79
CA SER A 90 22.69 0.08 10.39
C SER A 90 22.21 -0.76 11.56
N VAL A 91 21.34 -0.21 12.41
CA VAL A 91 20.69 -0.94 13.51
C VAL A 91 19.82 -2.09 13.00
N VAL A 92 19.04 -1.85 11.95
CA VAL A 92 18.21 -2.89 11.32
C VAL A 92 19.09 -4.01 10.76
N ARG A 93 20.22 -3.69 10.12
CA ARG A 93 21.16 -4.68 9.59
C ARG A 93 21.81 -5.53 10.71
N GLU A 94 22.05 -4.95 11.90
CA GLU A 94 22.46 -5.73 13.07
C GLU A 94 21.38 -6.71 13.51
N TYR A 95 20.12 -6.29 13.56
CA TYR A 95 19.00 -7.17 13.89
C TYR A 95 18.75 -8.26 12.84
N GLN A 96 18.99 -7.98 11.56
CA GLN A 96 18.97 -9.02 10.52
C GLN A 96 20.05 -10.09 10.78
N LYS A 97 21.28 -9.68 11.07
CA LYS A 97 22.37 -10.61 11.41
C LYS A 97 22.08 -11.46 12.65
N GLN A 98 21.29 -10.94 13.59
CA GLN A 98 20.82 -11.65 14.77
C GLN A 98 19.60 -12.56 14.50
N GLY A 99 19.04 -12.56 13.28
CA GLY A 99 17.84 -13.31 12.93
C GLY A 99 16.53 -12.72 13.49
N ARG A 100 16.55 -11.48 13.99
CA ARG A 100 15.38 -10.81 14.57
C ARG A 100 14.52 -10.09 13.53
N ILE A 101 15.07 -9.79 12.38
CA ILE A 101 14.40 -9.25 11.19
C ILE A 101 14.82 -10.12 10.02
N ARG A 102 13.84 -10.61 9.24
CA ARG A 102 14.14 -11.41 8.04
C ARG A 102 14.33 -10.53 6.81
N SER A 103 13.34 -9.68 6.49
CA SER A 103 13.38 -8.78 5.33
C SER A 103 13.09 -7.35 5.74
N VAL A 104 13.70 -6.40 5.05
CA VAL A 104 13.64 -4.95 5.34
C VAL A 104 13.00 -4.21 4.19
N GLY A 105 12.01 -3.39 4.47
CA GLY A 105 11.35 -2.55 3.50
C GLY A 105 11.08 -1.14 4.01
N PHE A 106 10.25 -0.43 3.28
CA PHE A 106 9.74 0.87 3.71
C PHE A 106 8.28 1.05 3.29
N SER A 107 7.55 1.87 4.03
CA SER A 107 6.21 2.32 3.65
C SER A 107 6.23 3.82 3.36
N THR A 108 5.41 4.25 2.41
CA THR A 108 5.53 5.61 1.91
C THR A 108 4.22 6.17 1.34
N HIS A 109 4.09 7.50 1.44
CA HIS A 109 3.12 8.35 0.76
C HIS A 109 3.85 9.41 -0.11
N ALA A 110 5.14 9.20 -0.36
CA ALA A 110 5.98 10.14 -1.09
C ALA A 110 5.54 10.32 -2.55
N PRO A 111 6.00 11.39 -3.21
CA PRO A 111 6.00 11.49 -4.67
C PRO A 111 6.75 10.32 -5.32
N CYS A 112 6.34 9.96 -6.54
CA CYS A 112 6.84 8.79 -7.26
C CYS A 112 8.37 8.77 -7.44
N ASP A 113 9.00 9.94 -7.65
CA ASP A 113 10.43 10.06 -7.82
C ASP A 113 11.22 9.73 -6.54
N VAL A 114 10.69 10.11 -5.37
CA VAL A 114 11.27 9.75 -4.06
C VAL A 114 11.18 8.24 -3.85
N ILE A 115 10.03 7.64 -4.17
CA ILE A 115 9.84 6.18 -4.05
C ILE A 115 10.78 5.45 -5.01
N THR A 116 10.86 5.90 -6.27
CA THR A 116 11.75 5.33 -7.28
C THR A 116 13.21 5.41 -6.82
N ARG A 117 13.64 6.56 -6.27
CA ARG A 117 14.98 6.72 -5.70
C ARG A 117 15.23 5.74 -4.55
N ALA A 118 14.26 5.59 -3.64
CA ALA A 118 14.38 4.66 -2.52
C ALA A 118 14.55 3.21 -3.01
N CYS A 119 13.72 2.77 -3.96
CA CYS A 119 13.84 1.44 -4.56
C CYS A 119 15.21 1.24 -5.24
N ALA A 120 15.72 2.25 -5.97
CA ALA A 120 16.98 2.19 -6.69
C ALA A 120 18.22 2.08 -5.81
N THR A 121 18.10 2.28 -4.48
CA THR A 121 19.24 2.16 -3.55
C THR A 121 19.75 0.73 -3.40
N GLY A 122 18.92 -0.28 -3.68
CA GLY A 122 19.24 -1.69 -3.42
C GLY A 122 19.26 -2.08 -1.93
N GLU A 123 18.81 -1.19 -1.03
CA GLU A 123 18.86 -1.41 0.41
C GLU A 123 17.58 -2.05 0.98
N PHE A 124 16.54 -2.25 0.16
CA PHE A 124 15.26 -2.72 0.62
C PHE A 124 14.78 -3.95 -0.14
N ASP A 125 14.17 -4.89 0.58
CA ASP A 125 13.61 -6.12 0.02
C ASP A 125 12.16 -5.94 -0.46
N TYR A 126 11.46 -4.89 0.03
CA TYR A 126 10.07 -4.63 -0.35
C TYR A 126 9.65 -3.18 -0.08
N VAL A 127 8.53 -2.78 -0.69
CA VAL A 127 7.92 -1.47 -0.49
C VAL A 127 6.41 -1.59 -0.27
N ASN A 128 5.89 -0.80 0.69
CA ASN A 128 4.45 -0.56 0.86
C ASN A 128 4.11 0.80 0.25
N LEU A 129 3.33 0.82 -0.84
CA LEU A 129 2.96 2.04 -1.58
C LEU A 129 1.49 2.02 -2.04
N HIS A 130 1.01 3.17 -2.51
CA HIS A 130 -0.33 3.33 -3.07
C HIS A 130 -0.30 3.13 -4.59
N TRP A 131 -1.09 2.19 -5.09
CA TRP A 131 -1.34 2.01 -6.50
C TRP A 131 -2.63 1.21 -6.70
N TYR A 132 -3.63 1.80 -7.39
CA TYR A 132 -4.92 1.18 -7.69
C TYR A 132 -5.49 1.78 -8.96
N TRP A 133 -6.61 1.26 -9.46
CA TRP A 133 -7.21 1.73 -10.70
C TRP A 133 -7.40 3.25 -10.75
N ILE A 134 -7.92 3.88 -9.70
CA ILE A 134 -8.15 5.33 -9.65
C ILE A 134 -6.90 6.16 -9.32
N ASN A 135 -5.79 5.52 -8.99
CA ASN A 135 -4.52 6.19 -8.67
C ASN A 135 -3.34 5.34 -9.12
N GLN A 136 -2.77 5.67 -10.27
CA GLN A 136 -1.67 4.92 -10.89
C GLN A 136 -0.36 5.74 -10.93
N PHE A 137 -0.25 6.83 -10.16
CA PHE A 137 0.90 7.73 -10.21
C PHE A 137 2.23 7.06 -9.87
N ASN A 138 2.21 6.01 -9.07
CA ASN A 138 3.41 5.33 -8.59
C ASN A 138 3.88 4.16 -9.48
N TRP A 139 3.37 4.03 -10.72
CA TRP A 139 3.74 2.91 -11.60
C TRP A 139 5.25 2.83 -11.89
N GLU A 140 5.93 3.98 -12.08
CA GLU A 140 7.37 3.99 -12.27
C GLU A 140 8.14 3.45 -11.06
N ALA A 141 7.67 3.74 -9.86
CA ALA A 141 8.24 3.20 -8.63
C ALA A 141 8.00 1.68 -8.52
N VAL A 142 6.82 1.19 -8.94
CA VAL A 142 6.54 -0.25 -9.03
C VAL A 142 7.51 -0.93 -10.00
N ARG A 143 7.72 -0.36 -11.18
CA ARG A 143 8.68 -0.89 -12.18
C ARG A 143 10.12 -0.89 -11.64
N GLU A 144 10.51 0.16 -10.91
CA GLU A 144 11.83 0.22 -10.28
C GLU A 144 11.98 -0.89 -9.23
N ALA A 145 10.98 -1.04 -8.35
CA ALA A 145 10.97 -2.10 -7.34
C ALA A 145 11.11 -3.48 -8.00
N THR A 146 10.37 -3.73 -9.09
CA THR A 146 10.49 -4.98 -9.87
C THR A 146 11.89 -5.17 -10.44
N ARG A 147 12.54 -4.11 -10.96
CA ARG A 147 13.94 -4.22 -11.46
C ARG A 147 14.94 -4.56 -10.36
N GLN A 148 14.64 -4.19 -9.11
CA GLN A 148 15.46 -4.49 -7.94
C GLN A 148 15.06 -5.79 -7.24
N ASP A 149 14.19 -6.60 -7.84
CA ASP A 149 13.65 -7.85 -7.24
C ASP A 149 12.99 -7.64 -5.88
N MET A 150 12.32 -6.50 -5.70
CA MET A 150 11.63 -6.13 -4.46
C MET A 150 10.17 -6.60 -4.47
N GLY A 151 9.66 -7.00 -3.30
CA GLY A 151 8.23 -7.17 -3.09
C GLY A 151 7.48 -5.83 -3.15
N VAL A 152 6.32 -5.80 -3.83
CA VAL A 152 5.45 -4.61 -3.87
C VAL A 152 4.13 -4.92 -3.16
N PHE A 153 3.83 -4.19 -2.11
CA PHE A 153 2.64 -4.33 -1.28
C PHE A 153 1.78 -3.08 -1.39
N ILE A 154 0.54 -3.25 -1.85
CA ILE A 154 -0.38 -2.13 -2.01
C ILE A 154 -1.08 -1.85 -0.68
N ILE A 155 -0.94 -0.63 -0.18
CA ILE A 155 -1.56 -0.20 1.09
C ILE A 155 -2.87 0.56 0.85
N SER A 156 -3.79 0.45 1.81
CA SER A 156 -5.10 1.13 1.82
C SER A 156 -5.92 0.96 0.54
N PRO A 157 -5.95 -0.23 -0.11
CA PRO A 157 -6.64 -0.38 -1.39
C PRO A 157 -8.15 -0.15 -1.28
N SER A 158 -8.75 -0.44 -0.13
CA SER A 158 -10.19 -0.36 0.08
C SER A 158 -10.69 1.05 0.35
N ASP A 159 -9.94 1.84 1.10
CA ASP A 159 -10.32 3.21 1.46
C ASP A 159 -9.91 4.18 0.35
N LYS A 160 -8.62 4.28 0.07
CA LYS A 160 -8.07 5.18 -0.94
C LYS A 160 -8.31 4.70 -2.39
N GLY A 161 -8.73 3.46 -2.57
CA GLY A 161 -9.19 2.91 -3.84
C GLY A 161 -10.61 3.32 -4.23
N GLY A 162 -11.32 4.13 -3.43
CA GLY A 162 -12.65 4.65 -3.74
C GLY A 162 -13.74 4.26 -2.75
N ARG A 163 -13.45 4.20 -1.44
CA ARG A 163 -14.42 3.90 -0.36
C ARG A 163 -15.15 2.56 -0.57
N LEU A 164 -14.40 1.51 -0.88
CA LEU A 164 -14.93 0.26 -1.44
C LEU A 164 -15.74 -0.60 -0.43
N TYR A 165 -15.72 -0.28 0.87
CA TYR A 165 -16.60 -0.92 1.87
C TYR A 165 -18.02 -0.35 1.88
N ASP A 166 -18.21 0.86 1.34
CA ASP A 166 -19.50 1.54 1.26
C ASP A 166 -19.56 2.32 -0.08
N PRO A 167 -19.51 1.60 -1.22
CA PRO A 167 -19.43 2.23 -2.53
C PRO A 167 -20.78 2.82 -2.93
N PRO A 168 -20.80 3.96 -3.65
CA PRO A 168 -22.04 4.51 -4.19
C PRO A 168 -22.64 3.56 -5.23
N GLN A 169 -23.97 3.56 -5.34
CA GLN A 169 -24.70 2.66 -6.22
C GLN A 169 -24.22 2.73 -7.68
N ARG A 170 -23.89 3.93 -8.16
CA ARG A 170 -23.34 4.09 -9.52
C ARG A 170 -22.06 3.29 -9.74
N LEU A 171 -21.14 3.30 -8.76
CA LEU A 171 -19.92 2.51 -8.87
C LEU A 171 -20.21 1.01 -8.83
N VAL A 172 -21.19 0.58 -8.02
CA VAL A 172 -21.66 -0.81 -7.98
C VAL A 172 -22.18 -1.24 -9.34
N ASP A 173 -23.05 -0.44 -9.95
CA ASP A 173 -23.67 -0.73 -11.26
C ASP A 173 -22.60 -0.82 -12.38
N LEU A 174 -21.61 0.08 -12.36
CA LEU A 174 -20.53 0.10 -13.35
C LEU A 174 -19.56 -1.09 -13.19
N CYS A 175 -19.40 -1.58 -11.99
CA CYS A 175 -18.50 -2.72 -11.71
C CYS A 175 -19.18 -4.08 -11.95
N ALA A 176 -20.49 -4.16 -12.11
CA ALA A 176 -21.18 -5.43 -12.33
C ALA A 176 -20.60 -6.22 -13.54
N PRO A 177 -20.43 -7.56 -13.43
CA PRO A 177 -20.90 -8.45 -12.35
C PRO A 177 -19.99 -8.52 -11.10
N LEU A 178 -18.83 -7.87 -11.11
CA LEU A 178 -17.96 -7.79 -9.92
C LEU A 178 -18.48 -6.75 -8.93
N THR A 179 -18.10 -6.88 -7.66
CA THR A 179 -18.21 -5.76 -6.73
C THR A 179 -17.06 -4.76 -6.97
N PRO A 180 -17.21 -3.47 -6.59
CA PRO A 180 -16.10 -2.51 -6.65
C PRO A 180 -14.85 -2.99 -5.91
N MET A 181 -15.03 -3.66 -4.77
CA MET A 181 -13.94 -4.26 -4.00
C MET A 181 -13.22 -5.36 -4.80
N ALA A 182 -13.98 -6.30 -5.36
CA ALA A 182 -13.41 -7.38 -6.16
C ALA A 182 -12.70 -6.85 -7.40
N PHE A 183 -13.30 -5.88 -8.09
CA PHE A 183 -12.67 -5.21 -9.23
C PHE A 183 -11.32 -4.60 -8.86
N ASN A 184 -11.26 -3.78 -7.81
CA ASN A 184 -10.01 -3.12 -7.43
C ASN A 184 -8.93 -4.10 -6.96
N ASN A 185 -9.31 -5.13 -6.20
CA ASN A 185 -8.38 -6.19 -5.80
C ASN A 185 -7.80 -6.91 -7.03
N LEU A 186 -8.65 -7.33 -7.95
CA LEU A 186 -8.25 -8.03 -9.17
C LEU A 186 -7.46 -7.11 -10.11
N PHE A 187 -7.81 -5.81 -10.19
CA PHE A 187 -7.01 -4.85 -10.95
C PHE A 187 -5.58 -4.80 -10.43
N CYS A 188 -5.39 -4.66 -9.13
CA CYS A 188 -4.04 -4.66 -8.55
C CYS A 188 -3.32 -6.01 -8.82
N LEU A 189 -3.97 -7.11 -8.48
CA LEU A 189 -3.38 -8.45 -8.53
C LEU A 189 -3.23 -9.04 -9.95
N SER A 190 -3.86 -8.43 -10.97
CA SER A 190 -3.64 -8.81 -12.38
C SER A 190 -2.28 -8.35 -12.92
N HIS A 191 -1.55 -7.53 -12.16
CA HIS A 191 -0.21 -7.07 -12.50
C HIS A 191 0.82 -7.92 -11.74
N PRO A 192 1.67 -8.68 -12.42
CA PRO A 192 2.61 -9.61 -11.77
C PRO A 192 3.64 -8.92 -10.89
N GLU A 193 3.81 -7.61 -11.04
CA GLU A 193 4.66 -6.77 -10.19
C GLU A 193 4.07 -6.55 -8.79
N ILE A 194 2.77 -6.78 -8.60
CA ILE A 194 2.07 -6.58 -7.32
C ILE A 194 1.95 -7.91 -6.59
N HIS A 195 2.52 -8.00 -5.40
CA HIS A 195 2.63 -9.26 -4.65
C HIS A 195 1.53 -9.45 -3.61
N THR A 196 1.03 -8.37 -3.00
CA THR A 196 -0.01 -8.46 -1.96
C THR A 196 -0.73 -7.15 -1.74
N LEU A 197 -1.92 -7.24 -1.16
CA LEU A 197 -2.74 -6.10 -0.73
C LEU A 197 -2.76 -6.05 0.79
N SER A 198 -2.34 -4.93 1.35
CA SER A 198 -2.42 -4.66 2.79
C SER A 198 -3.80 -4.07 3.09
N ILE A 199 -4.69 -4.90 3.59
CA ILE A 199 -6.09 -4.57 3.83
C ILE A 199 -6.34 -4.24 5.31
N GLY A 200 -7.08 -3.16 5.57
CA GLY A 200 -7.62 -2.83 6.88
C GLY A 200 -9.07 -3.31 7.01
N ALA A 201 -9.42 -3.86 8.17
CA ALA A 201 -10.78 -4.33 8.46
C ALA A 201 -11.24 -3.75 9.81
N SER A 202 -12.46 -3.25 9.84
CA SER A 202 -13.12 -2.79 11.08
C SER A 202 -13.97 -3.89 11.70
N ARG A 203 -14.44 -4.84 10.89
CA ARG A 203 -15.27 -5.98 11.28
C ARG A 203 -14.66 -7.27 10.74
N PRO A 204 -14.84 -8.41 11.42
CA PRO A 204 -14.35 -9.70 10.91
C PRO A 204 -14.89 -10.06 9.52
N THR A 205 -16.10 -9.62 9.18
CA THR A 205 -16.76 -9.86 7.88
C THR A 205 -16.17 -9.03 6.73
N ASP A 206 -15.41 -7.97 7.02
CA ASP A 206 -14.80 -7.15 5.98
C ASP A 206 -13.78 -7.96 5.16
N PHE A 207 -13.15 -8.98 5.74
CA PHE A 207 -12.26 -9.89 5.00
C PHE A 207 -12.99 -10.74 3.96
N ASP A 208 -14.28 -11.04 4.16
CA ASP A 208 -15.05 -11.88 3.24
C ASP A 208 -15.16 -11.24 1.86
N ALA A 209 -15.30 -9.91 1.79
CA ALA A 209 -15.37 -9.17 0.53
C ALA A 209 -14.06 -9.25 -0.27
N HIS A 210 -12.91 -9.31 0.42
CA HIS A 210 -11.62 -9.47 -0.24
C HIS A 210 -11.42 -10.90 -0.74
N VAL A 211 -11.72 -11.89 0.10
CA VAL A 211 -11.57 -13.32 -0.25
C VAL A 211 -12.51 -13.71 -1.39
N ALA A 212 -13.69 -13.09 -1.51
CA ALA A 212 -14.62 -13.31 -2.60
C ALA A 212 -14.04 -12.97 -4.00
N SER A 213 -12.96 -12.21 -4.09
CA SER A 213 -12.27 -11.94 -5.35
C SER A 213 -11.34 -13.09 -5.81
N LEU A 214 -10.83 -13.90 -4.87
CA LEU A 214 -9.81 -14.91 -5.15
C LEU A 214 -10.21 -15.99 -6.18
N PRO A 215 -11.46 -16.44 -6.32
CA PRO A 215 -11.86 -17.36 -7.38
C PRO A 215 -11.57 -16.85 -8.79
N HIS A 216 -11.41 -15.54 -8.97
CA HIS A 216 -11.13 -14.90 -10.26
C HIS A 216 -9.63 -14.58 -10.44
N TYR A 217 -8.77 -14.93 -9.48
CA TYR A 217 -7.37 -14.51 -9.48
C TYR A 217 -6.62 -14.96 -10.73
N ASP A 218 -6.73 -16.23 -11.10
CA ASP A 218 -6.00 -16.80 -12.26
C ASP A 218 -6.48 -16.24 -13.61
N THR A 219 -7.67 -15.66 -13.66
CA THR A 219 -8.28 -15.03 -14.83
C THR A 219 -8.57 -13.55 -14.59
N ALA A 220 -7.83 -12.90 -13.71
CA ALA A 220 -8.12 -11.54 -13.24
C ALA A 220 -8.22 -10.54 -14.39
N ALA A 221 -7.30 -10.57 -15.36
CA ALA A 221 -7.30 -9.67 -16.51
C ALA A 221 -8.60 -9.82 -17.36
N GLU A 222 -9.06 -11.04 -17.56
CA GLU A 222 -10.31 -11.33 -18.30
C GLU A 222 -11.53 -10.88 -17.50
N ALA A 223 -11.55 -11.16 -16.20
CA ALA A 223 -12.67 -10.82 -15.33
C ALA A 223 -12.88 -9.30 -15.20
N ILE A 224 -11.80 -8.50 -15.16
CA ILE A 224 -11.91 -7.04 -15.04
C ILE A 224 -12.12 -6.32 -16.38
N ALA A 225 -11.83 -6.93 -17.52
CA ALA A 225 -11.89 -6.27 -18.83
C ALA A 225 -13.23 -5.60 -19.13
N PRO A 226 -14.41 -6.25 -18.93
CA PRO A 226 -15.70 -5.61 -19.16
C PRO A 226 -15.97 -4.46 -18.19
N VAL A 227 -15.52 -4.58 -16.93
CA VAL A 227 -15.66 -3.51 -15.93
C VAL A 227 -14.81 -2.30 -16.31
N LEU A 228 -13.56 -2.51 -16.72
CA LEU A 228 -12.69 -1.45 -17.23
C LEU A 228 -13.32 -0.72 -18.42
N ALA A 229 -13.95 -1.45 -19.35
CA ALA A 229 -14.64 -0.86 -20.50
C ALA A 229 -15.80 0.03 -20.05
N ASN A 230 -16.64 -0.44 -19.11
CA ASN A 230 -17.77 0.33 -18.56
C ASN A 230 -17.30 1.61 -17.84
N LEU A 231 -16.30 1.49 -16.98
CA LEU A 231 -15.75 2.60 -16.22
C LEU A 231 -15.10 3.65 -17.15
N ASN A 232 -14.30 3.21 -18.12
CA ASN A 232 -13.68 4.12 -19.09
C ASN A 232 -14.71 4.79 -19.99
N ALA A 233 -15.73 4.06 -20.43
CA ALA A 233 -16.84 4.63 -21.19
C ALA A 233 -17.60 5.70 -20.39
N ARG A 234 -17.84 5.46 -19.10
CA ARG A 234 -18.47 6.43 -18.20
C ARG A 234 -17.61 7.70 -18.04
N LEU A 235 -16.31 7.55 -17.80
CA LEU A 235 -15.39 8.68 -17.67
C LEU A 235 -15.33 9.50 -18.97
N THR A 236 -15.19 8.82 -20.10
CA THR A 236 -15.15 9.45 -21.43
C THR A 236 -16.45 10.17 -21.75
N ALA A 237 -17.61 9.59 -21.44
CA ALA A 237 -18.91 10.22 -21.63
C ALA A 237 -19.09 11.48 -20.78
N PHE A 238 -18.45 11.55 -19.62
CA PHE A 238 -18.55 12.70 -18.71
C PHE A 238 -17.57 13.82 -19.08
N HIS A 239 -16.33 13.48 -19.36
CA HIS A 239 -15.24 14.46 -19.56
C HIS A 239 -14.87 14.69 -21.03
N GLY A 240 -15.22 13.79 -21.92
CA GLY A 240 -14.73 13.76 -23.30
C GLY A 240 -13.41 13.02 -23.46
N SER A 241 -13.14 12.56 -24.69
CA SER A 241 -11.94 11.80 -25.04
C SER A 241 -10.65 12.60 -24.84
N ASP A 242 -10.70 13.90 -25.19
CA ASP A 242 -9.53 14.77 -25.10
C ASP A 242 -9.05 14.91 -23.64
N TRP A 243 -9.98 15.18 -22.72
CA TRP A 243 -9.65 15.19 -21.30
C TRP A 243 -9.06 13.86 -20.85
N MET A 244 -9.71 12.75 -21.16
CA MET A 244 -9.28 11.43 -20.70
C MET A 244 -7.89 11.03 -21.21
N SER A 245 -7.48 11.56 -22.37
CA SER A 245 -6.14 11.28 -22.92
C SER A 245 -5.04 12.23 -22.43
N THR A 246 -5.39 13.41 -21.89
CA THR A 246 -4.41 14.48 -21.67
C THR A 246 -4.41 15.11 -20.27
N TRP A 247 -5.31 14.71 -19.36
CA TRP A 247 -5.48 15.38 -18.07
C TRP A 247 -4.24 15.42 -17.16
N GLN A 248 -3.25 14.58 -17.43
CA GLN A 248 -1.97 14.56 -16.71
C GLN A 248 -0.84 15.30 -17.45
N ASP A 249 -1.07 15.68 -18.71
CA ASP A 249 -0.01 16.21 -19.57
C ASP A 249 0.46 17.59 -19.11
N GLY A 250 1.77 17.76 -19.04
CA GLY A 250 2.38 19.03 -18.65
C GLY A 250 2.28 19.36 -17.15
N ILE A 251 1.64 18.53 -16.34
CA ILE A 251 1.54 18.78 -14.90
C ILE A 251 2.80 18.22 -14.20
N PRO A 252 3.53 19.05 -13.43
CA PRO A 252 4.68 18.59 -12.67
C PRO A 252 4.30 17.49 -11.68
N LYS A 253 5.09 16.41 -11.66
CA LYS A 253 4.90 15.28 -10.73
C LYS A 253 5.48 15.59 -9.34
N ASP A 254 6.51 16.42 -9.27
CA ASP A 254 7.09 16.93 -8.03
C ASP A 254 6.23 18.10 -7.53
N TRP A 255 5.16 17.80 -6.84
CA TRP A 255 4.22 18.78 -6.33
C TRP A 255 4.79 19.60 -5.15
N GLU A 256 5.78 19.05 -4.42
CA GLU A 256 6.43 19.78 -3.32
C GLU A 256 7.23 20.98 -3.82
N ALA A 257 7.73 20.92 -5.05
CA ALA A 257 8.40 22.04 -5.72
C ALA A 257 7.44 23.09 -6.29
N LEU A 258 6.13 22.82 -6.32
CA LEU A 258 5.14 23.78 -6.80
C LEU A 258 4.86 24.88 -5.78
N PRO A 259 4.51 26.11 -6.23
CA PRO A 259 4.14 27.18 -5.33
C PRO A 259 3.03 26.76 -4.35
N GLY A 260 3.31 26.89 -3.05
CA GLY A 260 2.39 26.52 -1.98
C GLY A 260 2.27 25.01 -1.72
N GLY A 261 3.08 24.16 -2.36
CA GLY A 261 3.05 22.71 -2.17
C GLY A 261 1.73 22.06 -2.61
N VAL A 262 1.07 22.63 -3.62
CA VAL A 262 -0.24 22.15 -4.08
C VAL A 262 -0.09 20.94 -4.98
N HIS A 263 -0.68 19.81 -4.56
CA HIS A 263 -0.68 18.57 -5.35
C HIS A 263 -1.71 18.62 -6.49
N VAL A 264 -1.37 19.34 -7.57
CA VAL A 264 -2.29 19.58 -8.71
C VAL A 264 -2.78 18.27 -9.34
N LEU A 265 -1.90 17.28 -9.55
CA LEU A 265 -2.30 15.97 -10.09
C LEU A 265 -3.36 15.28 -9.23
N GLU A 266 -3.27 15.39 -7.91
CA GLU A 266 -4.25 14.83 -7.00
C GLU A 266 -5.62 15.51 -7.14
N ILE A 267 -5.63 16.85 -7.24
CA ILE A 267 -6.86 17.62 -7.49
C ILE A 267 -7.51 17.18 -8.81
N LEU A 268 -6.70 17.09 -9.87
CA LEU A 268 -7.20 16.64 -11.18
C LEU A 268 -7.69 15.19 -11.15
N ARG A 269 -7.04 14.31 -10.40
CA ARG A 269 -7.49 12.94 -10.18
C ARG A 269 -8.86 12.92 -9.49
N LEU A 270 -9.02 13.66 -8.38
CA LEU A 270 -10.28 13.77 -7.67
C LEU A 270 -11.40 14.32 -8.57
N PHE A 271 -11.10 15.33 -9.39
CA PHE A 271 -12.03 15.84 -10.37
C PHE A 271 -12.40 14.79 -11.43
N THR A 272 -11.41 14.07 -11.97
CA THR A 272 -11.61 13.09 -13.05
C THR A 272 -12.46 11.90 -12.60
N PHE A 273 -12.27 11.42 -11.37
CA PHE A 273 -12.97 10.23 -10.87
C PHE A 273 -14.17 10.56 -9.97
N GLY A 274 -14.16 11.69 -9.27
CA GLY A 274 -15.14 12.03 -8.23
C GLY A 274 -16.58 12.06 -8.75
N ALA A 275 -16.92 13.05 -9.53
CA ALA A 275 -18.31 13.25 -10.01
C ALA A 275 -18.82 12.15 -10.95
N PRO A 276 -18.03 11.64 -11.92
CA PRO A 276 -18.51 10.57 -12.81
C PRO A 276 -18.89 9.29 -12.08
N LEU A 277 -18.16 8.96 -11.01
CA LEU A 277 -18.34 7.72 -10.24
C LEU A 277 -19.15 7.90 -8.96
N ASP A 278 -19.63 9.14 -8.71
CA ASP A 278 -20.38 9.49 -7.49
C ASP A 278 -19.53 9.39 -6.19
N LEU A 279 -18.24 9.71 -6.30
CA LEU A 279 -17.27 9.66 -5.22
C LEU A 279 -16.95 11.04 -4.63
N THR A 280 -17.78 12.06 -4.86
CA THR A 280 -17.54 13.44 -4.41
C THR A 280 -17.48 13.60 -2.89
N GLU A 281 -18.22 12.78 -2.14
CA GLU A 281 -18.13 12.79 -0.66
C GLU A 281 -16.89 12.06 -0.13
N TRP A 282 -16.22 11.27 -0.97
CA TRP A 282 -14.96 10.62 -0.63
C TRP A 282 -13.77 11.53 -0.93
N ALA A 283 -13.86 12.37 -1.96
CA ALA A 283 -12.84 13.32 -2.38
C ALA A 283 -12.80 14.54 -1.45
#